data_d3b6db1e9551b8eef8f32b5511487cb8
#
_entry.id   d3b6db1e9551b8eef8f32b5511487cb8
#
_cell.length_a   1.000
_cell.length_b   1.000
_cell.length_c   1.000
_cell.angle_alpha   90.00
_cell.angle_beta   90.00
_cell.angle_gamma   90.00
#
_symmetry.space_group_name_H-M   'P 1'
#
loop_
_entity.id
_entity.type
_entity.pdbx_description
1 polymer ?
#
loop_
_entity_poly.entity_id
_entity_poly.type
_entity_poly.pdbx_seq_one_letter_code
_entity_poly.pdbx_strand_id
1 'polypeptide(L)'
;MTRQATRTDTPAGTQQRDDPAGVPGRPRITNGHARLRVAGMPLDLEQDGARDVRARRPSIVNALIHARALERGARIVSLLALDFGALLGAIFTALALKAVVRGGFVFSEVAHTALEYQAFVFLVTALLFARSGLYSRREARPGLSAIVAGLFWAAFVALVYALVNGLDFSSYYIFYGGLFFALIWVSVGRWIYERVTALALRALGRRRRAILVGSGKQIDAVAHALLADGTGTQYEPVGYISLTPKPDNGLRNLGSLAELPHLIAEHHVQEVIIADPDFPQEEAFALVDRCHERGVAVRIAPTTMDIMTHRHELVPGQSVPLFELKPPVFEGVDFVIKRTFDLVVATALMIVLFPVLLAIAIAIKLTSKGPVLFRSRRPGIGAQPFDCLKFRTMHTDAEQRQEELEELNEATGALFKIRRDPRITGVGRFLRRFSLDELPQLVNVLRGEMSMVGPRPLPMRDYNQLEDWHRKRYLVLPGITGLWQVSGRAELDFDELVRLDFLYLETWSVFLDLSIVLKTFPAVLRSRGAF
;
A
#
# COMPACT_ATOMS: atom_id res chain seq x y z
N MET A 1 -62.59 -26.14 -35.51
CA MET A 1 -62.12 -27.13 -36.49
C MET A 1 -60.93 -27.80 -35.82
N THR A 2 -61.15 -28.88 -35.14
CA THR A 2 -61.23 -30.29 -35.61
C THR A 2 -59.81 -30.91 -35.63
N ARG A 3 -59.62 -31.82 -34.63
CA ARG A 3 -59.22 -33.26 -34.70
C ARG A 3 -57.71 -33.51 -34.87
N GLN A 4 -57.10 -34.52 -34.33
CA GLN A 4 -57.35 -35.77 -33.56
C GLN A 4 -55.94 -36.27 -33.14
N ALA A 5 -55.62 -36.64 -32.00
CA ALA A 5 -55.64 -37.91 -31.28
C ALA A 5 -55.34 -39.18 -32.12
N THR A 6 -54.24 -39.86 -31.80
CA THR A 6 -54.21 -41.35 -31.85
C THR A 6 -53.23 -41.91 -30.80
N ARG A 7 -53.76 -42.79 -29.99
CA ARG A 7 -53.17 -43.80 -29.10
C ARG A 7 -52.65 -44.97 -29.90
N THR A 8 -51.65 -45.68 -29.37
CA THR A 8 -51.57 -47.17 -29.33
C THR A 8 -50.41 -47.55 -28.43
N ASP A 9 -50.58 -48.03 -27.30
CA ASP A 9 -50.73 -49.45 -26.83
C ASP A 9 -49.41 -50.10 -26.42
N THR A 10 -49.42 -50.46 -25.13
CA THR A 10 -48.49 -51.30 -24.37
C THR A 10 -48.57 -52.79 -24.86
N PRO A 11 -47.56 -53.66 -24.56
CA PRO A 11 -47.88 -54.62 -23.52
C PRO A 11 -46.81 -54.89 -22.46
N ALA A 12 -47.35 -55.41 -21.41
CA ALA A 12 -46.79 -55.80 -20.12
C ALA A 12 -45.76 -56.95 -20.18
N GLY A 13 -44.97 -57.02 -19.12
CA GLY A 13 -44.33 -58.28 -18.73
C GLY A 13 -43.19 -58.15 -17.75
N THR A 14 -43.49 -58.52 -16.54
CA THR A 14 -42.75 -59.27 -15.51
C THR A 14 -42.07 -58.50 -14.36
N GLN A 15 -42.67 -58.77 -13.24
CA GLN A 15 -42.17 -58.50 -11.90
C GLN A 15 -40.84 -59.23 -11.61
N GLN A 16 -39.91 -58.52 -11.01
CA GLN A 16 -39.00 -59.10 -10.00
C GLN A 16 -38.73 -58.09 -8.89
N ARG A 17 -39.19 -58.44 -7.69
CA ARG A 17 -38.83 -57.82 -6.42
C ARG A 17 -37.37 -58.14 -6.18
N ASP A 18 -36.59 -57.11 -5.76
CA ASP A 18 -35.54 -57.27 -4.75
C ASP A 18 -35.31 -55.97 -4.02
N ASP A 19 -34.99 -56.11 -2.77
CA ASP A 19 -34.99 -55.23 -1.63
C ASP A 19 -33.92 -54.14 -1.60
N PRO A 20 -34.01 -53.19 -0.66
CA PRO A 20 -33.33 -51.89 -0.72
C PRO A 20 -31.92 -51.96 -0.12
N ALA A 21 -30.95 -51.53 -0.88
CA ALA A 21 -29.61 -51.28 -0.30
C ALA A 21 -28.95 -50.04 -0.92
N GLY A 22 -28.55 -49.12 -0.03
CA GLY A 22 -27.43 -48.26 -0.32
C GLY A 22 -27.74 -46.83 -0.74
N VAL A 23 -28.00 -45.99 0.23
CA VAL A 23 -27.72 -44.53 0.12
C VAL A 23 -26.26 -44.38 -0.28
N PRO A 24 -25.92 -43.69 -1.41
CA PRO A 24 -24.52 -43.42 -1.74
C PRO A 24 -23.95 -42.47 -0.70
N GLY A 25 -22.97 -43.00 0.02
CA GLY A 25 -22.24 -42.23 1.03
C GLY A 25 -21.66 -40.95 0.47
N ARG A 26 -21.75 -39.89 1.29
CA ARG A 26 -21.00 -38.65 1.13
C ARG A 26 -19.53 -38.98 0.86
N PRO A 27 -18.89 -38.38 -0.15
CA PRO A 27 -17.45 -38.55 -0.32
C PRO A 27 -16.74 -38.08 0.93
N ARG A 28 -15.99 -38.98 1.59
CA ARG A 28 -14.99 -38.63 2.58
C ARG A 28 -14.03 -37.66 1.89
N ILE A 29 -13.97 -36.43 2.39
CA ILE A 29 -12.92 -35.48 2.05
C ILE A 29 -11.64 -36.04 2.67
N THR A 30 -10.93 -36.88 1.91
CA THR A 30 -9.52 -37.12 2.15
C THR A 30 -8.82 -35.82 1.75
N ASN A 31 -7.96 -35.30 2.61
CA ASN A 31 -7.02 -34.20 2.35
C ASN A 31 -6.12 -34.54 1.15
N GLY A 32 -6.68 -34.42 -0.04
CA GLY A 32 -5.97 -34.50 -1.31
C GLY A 32 -5.94 -33.09 -1.89
N HIS A 33 -4.76 -32.54 -1.95
CA HIS A 33 -4.46 -31.27 -2.58
C HIS A 33 -5.17 -31.15 -3.93
N ALA A 34 -6.11 -30.21 -4.03
CA ALA A 34 -6.77 -29.89 -5.29
C ALA A 34 -5.74 -29.22 -6.20
N ARG A 35 -5.17 -29.98 -7.12
CA ARG A 35 -4.35 -29.46 -8.21
C ARG A 35 -5.29 -28.83 -9.25
N LEU A 36 -5.41 -27.52 -9.21
CA LEU A 36 -6.01 -26.77 -10.30
C LEU A 36 -5.03 -26.74 -11.48
N ARG A 37 -5.33 -27.56 -12.50
CA ARG A 37 -4.66 -27.48 -13.80
C ARG A 37 -5.33 -26.38 -14.63
N VAL A 38 -4.70 -25.22 -14.71
CA VAL A 38 -4.96 -24.25 -15.76
C VAL A 38 -3.85 -24.43 -16.80
N ALA A 39 -4.20 -24.81 -18.01
CA ALA A 39 -3.31 -24.94 -19.17
C ALA A 39 -2.01 -25.75 -18.94
N GLY A 40 -2.15 -26.98 -18.41
CA GLY A 40 -1.06 -27.95 -18.44
C GLY A 40 0.08 -27.79 -17.43
N MET A 41 0.01 -26.82 -16.52
CA MET A 41 1.07 -26.56 -15.54
C MET A 41 0.59 -26.81 -14.09
N PRO A 42 1.23 -27.68 -13.30
CA PRO A 42 0.90 -27.84 -11.89
C PRO A 42 1.42 -26.63 -11.11
N LEU A 43 0.51 -25.80 -10.61
CA LEU A 43 0.82 -24.78 -9.61
C LEU A 43 0.90 -25.45 -8.23
N ASP A 44 2.11 -25.74 -7.78
CA ASP A 44 2.40 -26.17 -6.40
C ASP A 44 2.42 -24.93 -5.50
N LEU A 45 1.22 -24.47 -5.11
CA LEU A 45 1.05 -23.25 -4.30
C LEU A 45 1.56 -23.42 -2.84
N GLU A 46 1.76 -24.64 -2.36
CA GLU A 46 2.21 -24.87 -0.97
C GLU A 46 3.73 -24.74 -0.77
N GLN A 47 4.55 -24.94 -1.80
CA GLN A 47 6.00 -24.83 -1.64
C GLN A 47 6.57 -23.45 -1.93
N ASP A 48 5.87 -22.59 -2.66
CA ASP A 48 6.33 -21.24 -3.01
C ASP A 48 5.95 -20.17 -1.98
N GLY A 49 4.94 -20.36 -1.15
CA GLY A 49 4.52 -19.38 -0.14
C GLY A 49 5.60 -19.04 0.90
N ALA A 50 6.56 -19.97 1.14
CA ALA A 50 7.70 -19.72 2.01
C ALA A 50 8.81 -18.87 1.36
N ARG A 51 8.77 -18.68 0.04
CA ARG A 51 9.78 -17.93 -0.74
C ARG A 51 9.33 -16.53 -1.14
N ASP A 52 8.02 -16.21 -1.04
CA ASP A 52 7.52 -14.88 -1.35
C ASP A 52 8.12 -13.84 -0.39
N VAL A 53 8.94 -12.95 -0.95
CA VAL A 53 9.61 -11.89 -0.16
C VAL A 53 8.61 -10.90 0.44
N ARG A 54 7.43 -10.75 -0.15
CA ARG A 54 6.36 -9.85 0.31
C ARG A 54 5.68 -10.37 1.57
N ALA A 55 5.59 -11.69 1.73
CA ALA A 55 4.95 -12.35 2.86
C ALA A 55 5.83 -12.39 4.13
N ARG A 56 7.10 -11.99 4.05
CA ARG A 56 8.01 -11.95 5.20
C ARG A 56 7.68 -10.73 6.07
N ARG A 57 7.59 -10.94 7.39
CA ARG A 57 7.51 -9.82 8.35
C ARG A 57 8.82 -9.02 8.26
N PRO A 58 8.82 -7.81 7.68
CA PRO A 58 10.03 -7.00 7.67
C PRO A 58 10.29 -6.50 9.10
N SER A 59 11.49 -6.72 9.63
CA SER A 59 11.95 -5.96 10.80
C SER A 59 12.38 -4.56 10.34
N ILE A 60 12.20 -3.54 11.19
CA ILE A 60 12.68 -2.18 10.89
C ILE A 60 14.17 -2.20 10.53
N VAL A 61 14.97 -3.00 11.24
CA VAL A 61 16.40 -3.14 11.00
C VAL A 61 16.67 -3.73 9.61
N ASN A 62 15.98 -4.82 9.23
CA ASN A 62 16.13 -5.42 7.90
C ASN A 62 15.64 -4.48 6.79
N ALA A 63 14.56 -3.73 7.01
CA ALA A 63 14.06 -2.75 6.04
C ALA A 63 15.07 -1.60 5.80
N LEU A 64 15.79 -1.17 6.84
CA LEU A 64 16.83 -0.13 6.75
C LEU A 64 18.12 -0.62 6.12
N ILE A 65 18.52 -1.87 6.34
CA ILE A 65 19.79 -2.43 5.84
C ILE A 65 19.73 -2.75 4.34
N HIS A 66 18.54 -2.92 3.75
CA HIS A 66 18.46 -3.16 2.31
C HIS A 66 19.05 -1.98 1.52
N ALA A 67 19.96 -2.26 0.57
CA ALA A 67 20.65 -1.25 -0.22
C ALA A 67 19.70 -0.22 -0.86
N ARG A 68 18.52 -0.66 -1.31
CA ARG A 68 17.47 0.22 -1.85
C ARG A 68 16.88 1.17 -0.81
N ALA A 69 16.76 0.74 0.45
CA ALA A 69 16.26 1.59 1.54
C ALA A 69 17.32 2.64 1.95
N LEU A 70 18.59 2.23 2.00
CA LEU A 70 19.70 3.15 2.24
C LEU A 70 19.81 4.23 1.14
N GLU A 71 19.67 3.84 -0.13
CA GLU A 71 19.66 4.79 -1.25
C GLU A 71 18.46 5.77 -1.17
N ARG A 72 17.27 5.28 -0.77
CA ARG A 72 16.10 6.14 -0.54
C ARG A 72 16.32 7.06 0.65
N GLY A 73 16.80 6.53 1.76
CA GLY A 73 17.10 7.29 2.97
C GLY A 73 18.13 8.39 2.70
N ALA A 74 19.25 8.05 2.09
CA ALA A 74 20.29 8.99 1.72
C ALA A 74 19.78 10.10 0.80
N ARG A 75 18.93 9.78 -0.17
CA ARG A 75 18.30 10.77 -1.04
C ARG A 75 17.36 11.70 -0.28
N ILE A 76 16.50 11.17 0.60
CA ILE A 76 15.57 11.99 1.38
C ILE A 76 16.35 12.93 2.31
N VAL A 77 17.35 12.40 3.02
CA VAL A 77 18.20 13.17 3.91
C VAL A 77 18.98 14.25 3.15
N SER A 78 19.56 13.91 1.98
CA SER A 78 20.29 14.88 1.17
C SER A 78 19.41 16.01 0.63
N LEU A 79 18.16 15.71 0.23
CA LEU A 79 17.19 16.72 -0.19
C LEU A 79 16.68 17.57 0.97
N LEU A 80 16.44 16.98 2.14
CA LEU A 80 16.09 17.74 3.34
C LEU A 80 17.22 18.69 3.76
N ALA A 81 18.47 18.21 3.74
CA ALA A 81 19.64 19.06 4.04
C ALA A 81 19.80 20.18 3.01
N LEU A 82 19.56 19.89 1.73
CA LEU A 82 19.57 20.90 0.67
C LEU A 82 18.49 21.95 0.89
N ASP A 83 17.26 21.55 1.16
CA ASP A 83 16.14 22.46 1.39
C ASP A 83 16.37 23.28 2.67
N PHE A 84 16.94 22.68 3.72
CA PHE A 84 17.34 23.38 4.93
C PHE A 84 18.33 24.51 4.64
N GLY A 85 19.41 24.18 3.91
CA GLY A 85 20.43 25.17 3.53
C GLY A 85 19.88 26.24 2.58
N ALA A 86 19.04 25.86 1.62
CA ALA A 86 18.42 26.79 0.68
C ALA A 86 17.45 27.76 1.37
N LEU A 87 16.64 27.29 2.31
CA LEU A 87 15.74 28.15 3.09
C LEU A 87 16.52 29.08 4.03
N LEU A 88 17.58 28.57 4.67
CA LEU A 88 18.46 29.40 5.50
C LEU A 88 19.09 30.51 4.66
N GLY A 89 19.63 30.17 3.49
CA GLY A 89 20.17 31.13 2.54
C GLY A 89 19.14 32.17 2.08
N ALA A 90 17.90 31.75 1.84
CA ALA A 90 16.81 32.63 1.44
C ALA A 90 16.43 33.63 2.55
N ILE A 91 16.25 33.14 3.79
CA ILE A 91 15.92 33.98 4.94
C ILE A 91 17.07 34.94 5.23
N PHE A 92 18.31 34.44 5.22
CA PHE A 92 19.50 35.27 5.41
C PHE A 92 19.60 36.38 4.36
N THR A 93 19.41 36.04 3.07
CA THR A 93 19.48 37.00 1.95
C THR A 93 18.41 38.08 2.09
N ALA A 94 17.18 37.70 2.44
CA ALA A 94 16.08 38.66 2.66
C ALA A 94 16.36 39.61 3.82
N LEU A 95 16.86 39.09 4.94
CA LEU A 95 17.21 39.89 6.11
C LEU A 95 18.45 40.78 5.86
N ALA A 96 19.47 40.26 5.19
CA ALA A 96 20.66 41.00 4.82
C ALA A 96 20.31 42.19 3.90
N LEU A 97 19.47 41.95 2.87
CA LEU A 97 18.99 43.03 2.01
C LEU A 97 18.24 44.11 2.78
N LYS A 98 17.38 43.71 3.72
CA LYS A 98 16.68 44.65 4.63
C LYS A 98 17.65 45.47 5.44
N ALA A 99 18.67 44.82 6.04
CA ALA A 99 19.68 45.49 6.88
C ALA A 99 20.51 46.46 6.06
N VAL A 100 20.95 46.10 4.86
CA VAL A 100 21.69 46.98 3.95
C VAL A 100 20.86 48.19 3.54
N VAL A 101 19.60 48.01 3.17
CA VAL A 101 18.71 49.12 2.77
C VAL A 101 18.48 50.11 3.94
N ARG A 102 18.51 49.62 5.19
CA ARG A 102 18.34 50.43 6.38
C ARG A 102 19.65 51.01 6.93
N GLY A 103 20.79 50.69 6.30
CA GLY A 103 22.11 51.23 6.66
C GLY A 103 22.76 50.63 7.91
N GLY A 104 22.31 49.41 8.33
CA GLY A 104 22.79 48.78 9.59
C GLY A 104 23.07 47.27 9.42
N PHE A 105 23.84 46.85 8.41
CA PHE A 105 24.16 45.43 8.21
C PHE A 105 25.23 44.96 9.23
N VAL A 106 24.83 44.03 10.09
CA VAL A 106 25.72 43.28 11.00
C VAL A 106 25.52 41.81 10.75
N PHE A 107 26.55 41.11 10.28
CA PHE A 107 26.45 39.70 9.87
C PHE A 107 25.96 38.79 11.00
N SER A 108 26.48 38.95 12.22
CA SER A 108 26.11 38.10 13.36
C SER A 108 24.64 38.23 13.77
N GLU A 109 24.08 39.44 13.74
CA GLU A 109 22.67 39.69 14.07
C GLU A 109 21.73 39.08 13.00
N VAL A 110 22.07 39.29 11.72
CA VAL A 110 21.31 38.73 10.59
C VAL A 110 21.32 37.20 10.62
N ALA A 111 22.51 36.61 10.88
CA ALA A 111 22.66 35.17 10.96
C ALA A 111 21.88 34.56 12.14
N HIS A 112 21.95 35.18 13.31
CA HIS A 112 21.21 34.72 14.49
C HIS A 112 19.70 34.77 14.27
N THR A 113 19.19 35.87 13.75
CA THR A 113 17.77 36.03 13.43
C THR A 113 17.32 35.02 12.36
N ALA A 114 18.15 34.76 11.33
CA ALA A 114 17.83 33.75 10.32
C ALA A 114 17.69 32.35 10.91
N LEU A 115 18.59 31.97 11.81
CA LEU A 115 18.55 30.66 12.49
C LEU A 115 17.35 30.52 13.44
N GLU A 116 16.91 31.58 14.07
CA GLU A 116 15.75 31.58 14.97
C GLU A 116 14.46 31.21 14.23
N TYR A 117 14.23 31.75 13.03
CA TYR A 117 13.06 31.45 12.23
C TYR A 117 13.18 30.14 11.42
N GLN A 118 14.40 29.66 11.18
CA GLN A 118 14.69 28.56 10.31
C GLN A 118 13.94 27.27 10.68
N ALA A 119 13.91 26.91 11.96
CA ALA A 119 13.34 25.62 12.39
C ALA A 119 11.85 25.48 12.04
N PHE A 120 11.08 26.54 12.30
CA PHE A 120 9.64 26.55 12.00
C PHE A 120 9.37 26.55 10.49
N VAL A 121 10.02 27.46 9.74
CA VAL A 121 9.84 27.59 8.29
C VAL A 121 10.25 26.29 7.58
N PHE A 122 11.38 25.71 8.00
CA PHE A 122 11.85 24.42 7.45
C PHE A 122 10.86 23.28 7.72
N LEU A 123 10.37 23.15 8.96
CA LEU A 123 9.42 22.10 9.33
C LEU A 123 8.15 22.17 8.47
N VAL A 124 7.55 23.36 8.35
CA VAL A 124 6.34 23.55 7.54
C VAL A 124 6.62 23.25 6.07
N THR A 125 7.73 23.77 5.52
CA THR A 125 8.11 23.52 4.12
C THR A 125 8.37 22.04 3.86
N ALA A 126 9.10 21.38 4.74
CA ALA A 126 9.41 19.95 4.61
C ALA A 126 8.15 19.09 4.61
N LEU A 127 7.16 19.40 5.47
CA LEU A 127 5.87 18.72 5.50
C LEU A 127 5.07 18.92 4.20
N LEU A 128 5.01 20.15 3.70
CA LEU A 128 4.31 20.48 2.46
C LEU A 128 4.98 19.82 1.24
N PHE A 129 6.32 19.81 1.20
CA PHE A 129 7.09 19.15 0.15
C PHE A 129 6.96 17.64 0.19
N ALA A 130 6.93 17.05 1.40
CA ALA A 130 6.65 15.63 1.57
C ALA A 130 5.25 15.25 1.07
N ARG A 131 4.25 16.07 1.42
CA ARG A 131 2.87 15.90 0.94
C ARG A 131 2.77 15.98 -0.59
N SER A 132 3.52 16.90 -1.20
CA SER A 132 3.53 17.08 -2.66
C SER A 132 4.42 16.08 -3.41
N GLY A 133 5.03 15.10 -2.72
CA GLY A 133 5.89 14.09 -3.35
C GLY A 133 7.26 14.62 -3.81
N LEU A 134 7.71 15.81 -3.39
CA LEU A 134 8.99 16.39 -3.78
C LEU A 134 10.23 15.63 -3.29
N TYR A 135 10.08 14.68 -2.35
CA TYR A 135 11.13 13.76 -1.88
C TYR A 135 11.05 12.37 -2.54
N SER A 136 10.15 12.19 -3.50
CA SER A 136 10.00 10.95 -4.27
C SER A 136 11.22 10.63 -5.12
N ARG A 137 11.22 9.47 -5.79
CA ARG A 137 12.23 9.13 -6.79
C ARG A 137 12.28 10.22 -7.87
N ARG A 138 13.44 10.43 -8.47
CA ARG A 138 13.66 11.47 -9.49
C ARG A 138 12.61 11.43 -10.62
N GLU A 139 12.26 10.21 -11.04
CA GLU A 139 11.31 9.93 -12.12
C GLU A 139 9.85 10.29 -11.77
N ALA A 140 9.51 10.26 -10.49
CA ALA A 140 8.16 10.53 -9.97
C ALA A 140 8.08 11.87 -9.21
N ARG A 141 9.11 12.73 -9.34
CA ARG A 141 9.16 14.00 -8.63
C ARG A 141 8.40 15.07 -9.40
N PRO A 142 7.44 15.75 -8.78
CA PRO A 142 6.69 16.81 -9.44
C PRO A 142 7.60 17.98 -9.82
N GLY A 143 7.18 18.71 -10.86
CA GLY A 143 7.93 19.82 -11.43
C GLY A 143 7.96 21.10 -10.57
N LEU A 144 8.43 22.19 -11.16
CA LEU A 144 8.59 23.50 -10.50
C LEU A 144 7.29 24.04 -9.88
N SER A 145 6.14 23.72 -10.47
CA SER A 145 4.83 24.15 -9.97
C SER A 145 4.55 23.70 -8.54
N ALA A 146 4.95 22.48 -8.17
CA ALA A 146 4.80 21.95 -6.81
C ALA A 146 5.74 22.64 -5.81
N ILE A 147 6.95 23.03 -6.22
CA ILE A 147 7.87 23.83 -5.39
C ILE A 147 7.27 25.20 -5.11
N VAL A 148 6.76 25.87 -6.16
CA VAL A 148 6.11 27.18 -6.04
C VAL A 148 4.92 27.12 -5.09
N ALA A 149 4.02 26.16 -5.30
CA ALA A 149 2.84 25.98 -4.45
C ALA A 149 3.22 25.66 -2.99
N GLY A 150 4.19 24.76 -2.78
CA GLY A 150 4.66 24.40 -1.45
C GLY A 150 5.28 25.59 -0.70
N LEU A 151 6.13 26.38 -1.34
CA LEU A 151 6.74 27.57 -0.75
C LEU A 151 5.71 28.69 -0.48
N PHE A 152 4.74 28.87 -1.39
CA PHE A 152 3.65 29.83 -1.18
C PHE A 152 2.84 29.47 0.07
N TRP A 153 2.42 28.22 0.20
CA TRP A 153 1.70 27.78 1.40
C TRP A 153 2.54 27.83 2.67
N ALA A 154 3.84 27.52 2.59
CA ALA A 154 4.74 27.65 3.74
C ALA A 154 4.86 29.11 4.20
N ALA A 155 5.02 30.04 3.27
CA ALA A 155 5.07 31.47 3.55
C ALA A 155 3.73 31.98 4.14
N PHE A 156 2.60 31.51 3.62
CA PHE A 156 1.27 31.83 4.15
C PHE A 156 1.10 31.34 5.60
N VAL A 157 1.47 30.09 5.89
CA VAL A 157 1.43 29.55 7.27
C VAL A 157 2.36 30.33 8.21
N ALA A 158 3.56 30.68 7.74
CA ALA A 158 4.49 31.49 8.52
C ALA A 158 3.94 32.89 8.83
N LEU A 159 3.25 33.51 7.86
CA LEU A 159 2.58 34.80 8.06
C LEU A 159 1.45 34.71 9.08
N VAL A 160 0.58 33.70 8.99
CA VAL A 160 -0.51 33.49 9.94
C VAL A 160 0.05 33.25 11.35
N TYR A 161 1.08 32.43 11.47
CA TYR A 161 1.75 32.18 12.74
C TYR A 161 2.30 33.47 13.36
N ALA A 162 2.96 34.31 12.56
CA ALA A 162 3.50 35.58 13.01
C ALA A 162 2.40 36.56 13.50
N LEU A 163 1.28 36.64 12.76
CA LEU A 163 0.14 37.49 13.13
C LEU A 163 -0.52 37.01 14.43
N VAL A 164 -0.71 35.71 14.63
CA VAL A 164 -1.33 35.15 15.84
C VAL A 164 -0.46 35.35 17.07
N ASN A 165 0.86 35.28 16.93
CA ASN A 165 1.80 35.43 18.05
C ASN A 165 2.26 36.90 18.29
N GLY A 166 1.68 37.88 17.59
CA GLY A 166 2.00 39.28 17.76
C GLY A 166 3.46 39.64 17.46
N LEU A 167 4.10 38.85 16.60
CA LEU A 167 5.47 39.12 16.18
C LEU A 167 5.48 40.37 15.28
N ASP A 168 6.31 41.37 15.61
CA ASP A 168 6.49 42.59 14.81
C ASP A 168 7.18 42.29 13.47
N PHE A 169 6.40 41.68 12.59
CA PHE A 169 6.82 41.31 11.25
C PHE A 169 6.60 42.51 10.32
N SER A 170 7.65 43.09 9.82
CA SER A 170 7.61 43.94 8.65
C SER A 170 7.25 43.03 7.44
N SER A 171 5.92 42.85 7.22
CA SER A 171 5.32 41.84 6.35
C SER A 171 5.84 41.87 4.90
N TYR A 172 6.24 43.02 4.39
CA TYR A 172 6.72 43.15 3.03
C TYR A 172 8.06 42.47 2.77
N TYR A 173 9.07 42.74 3.59
CA TYR A 173 10.42 42.21 3.35
C TYR A 173 10.53 40.71 3.64
N ILE A 174 9.79 40.23 4.60
CA ILE A 174 9.90 38.84 5.02
C ILE A 174 8.99 37.94 4.18
N PHE A 175 7.75 38.36 3.92
CA PHE A 175 6.88 37.56 3.09
C PHE A 175 7.29 37.59 1.62
N TYR A 176 7.38 38.79 1.02
CA TYR A 176 7.72 38.87 -0.41
C TYR A 176 9.20 38.59 -0.67
N GLY A 177 10.11 39.18 0.12
CA GLY A 177 11.53 38.94 -0.03
C GLY A 177 11.91 37.52 0.32
N GLY A 178 11.42 36.98 1.44
CA GLY A 178 11.63 35.61 1.88
C GLY A 178 11.13 34.60 0.86
N LEU A 179 9.89 34.75 0.36
CA LEU A 179 9.32 33.89 -0.67
C LEU A 179 10.10 33.99 -1.99
N PHE A 180 10.43 35.19 -2.44
CA PHE A 180 11.20 35.41 -3.67
C PHE A 180 12.56 34.72 -3.62
N PHE A 181 13.33 34.95 -2.56
CA PHE A 181 14.62 34.30 -2.41
C PHE A 181 14.50 32.79 -2.16
N ALA A 182 13.47 32.30 -1.45
CA ALA A 182 13.23 30.88 -1.28
C ALA A 182 12.94 30.18 -2.64
N LEU A 183 12.17 30.81 -3.51
CA LEU A 183 11.94 30.29 -4.87
C LEU A 183 13.25 30.17 -5.64
N ILE A 184 14.14 31.14 -5.54
CA ILE A 184 15.45 31.11 -6.22
C ILE A 184 16.34 30.02 -5.61
N TRP A 185 16.60 30.10 -4.30
CA TRP A 185 17.55 29.21 -3.63
C TRP A 185 17.13 27.75 -3.69
N VAL A 186 15.85 27.44 -3.45
CA VAL A 186 15.33 26.06 -3.49
C VAL A 186 15.34 25.54 -4.94
N SER A 187 14.88 26.34 -5.92
CA SER A 187 14.83 25.88 -7.31
C SER A 187 16.23 25.67 -7.89
N VAL A 188 17.15 26.62 -7.67
CA VAL A 188 18.53 26.51 -8.13
C VAL A 188 19.26 25.38 -7.42
N GLY A 189 19.11 25.29 -6.09
CA GLY A 189 19.71 24.22 -5.30
C GLY A 189 19.26 22.84 -5.78
N ARG A 190 17.96 22.64 -6.00
CA ARG A 190 17.42 21.38 -6.50
C ARG A 190 17.86 21.10 -7.94
N TRP A 191 17.94 22.10 -8.80
CA TRP A 191 18.47 21.94 -10.16
C TRP A 191 19.94 21.50 -10.14
N ILE A 192 20.79 22.14 -9.31
CA ILE A 192 22.20 21.74 -9.13
C ILE A 192 22.28 20.30 -8.62
N TYR A 193 21.51 19.96 -7.59
CA TYR A 193 21.45 18.61 -7.02
C TYR A 193 21.13 17.55 -8.08
N GLU A 194 20.15 17.84 -8.93
CA GLU A 194 19.78 16.91 -9.99
C GLU A 194 20.86 16.76 -11.06
N ARG A 195 21.56 17.85 -11.42
CA ARG A 195 22.68 17.80 -12.36
C ARG A 195 23.85 17.01 -11.79
N VAL A 196 24.25 17.30 -10.56
CA VAL A 196 25.38 16.63 -9.89
C VAL A 196 25.09 15.14 -9.69
N THR A 197 23.90 14.80 -9.19
CA THR A 197 23.53 13.39 -8.99
C THR A 197 23.42 12.63 -10.32
N ALA A 198 22.94 13.27 -11.39
CA ALA A 198 22.94 12.66 -12.72
C ALA A 198 24.36 12.35 -13.23
N LEU A 199 25.28 13.31 -13.08
CA LEU A 199 26.68 13.12 -13.47
C LEU A 199 27.37 12.04 -12.65
N ALA A 200 27.14 12.02 -11.32
CA ALA A 200 27.69 11.01 -10.43
C ALA A 200 27.20 9.60 -10.76
N LEU A 201 25.88 9.42 -11.02
CA LEU A 201 25.33 8.13 -11.42
C LEU A 201 25.87 7.63 -12.76
N ARG A 202 26.09 8.53 -13.72
CA ARG A 202 26.74 8.20 -15.01
C ARG A 202 28.20 7.78 -14.80
N ALA A 203 28.95 8.53 -13.98
CA ALA A 203 30.35 8.22 -13.70
C ALA A 203 30.54 6.86 -12.97
N LEU A 204 29.56 6.47 -12.13
CA LEU A 204 29.56 5.18 -11.44
C LEU A 204 29.15 4.01 -12.34
N GLY A 205 28.76 4.22 -13.60
CA GLY A 205 28.46 3.17 -14.56
C GLY A 205 27.36 2.20 -14.15
N ARG A 206 26.48 2.59 -13.22
CA ARG A 206 25.39 1.71 -12.74
C ARG A 206 24.34 1.53 -13.83
N ARG A 207 24.44 0.42 -14.56
CA ARG A 207 23.43 -0.03 -15.51
C ARG A 207 22.46 -0.98 -14.84
N ARG A 208 21.17 -0.86 -15.14
CA ARG A 208 20.16 -1.80 -14.63
C ARG A 208 20.00 -2.93 -15.63
N ARG A 209 20.20 -4.16 -15.16
CA ARG A 209 19.99 -5.35 -15.97
C ARG A 209 18.51 -5.62 -16.13
N ALA A 210 18.04 -5.62 -17.37
CA ALA A 210 16.64 -5.79 -17.71
C ALA A 210 16.42 -6.93 -18.71
N ILE A 211 15.32 -7.67 -18.51
CA ILE A 211 14.78 -8.61 -19.50
C ILE A 211 13.58 -7.95 -20.16
N LEU A 212 13.53 -8.01 -21.50
CA LEU A 212 12.39 -7.54 -22.28
C LEU A 212 11.42 -8.71 -22.53
N VAL A 213 10.12 -8.46 -22.39
CA VAL A 213 9.09 -9.48 -22.61
C VAL A 213 8.05 -8.91 -23.59
N GLY A 214 7.69 -9.68 -24.63
CA GLY A 214 6.67 -9.24 -25.58
C GLY A 214 6.79 -9.86 -26.96
N SER A 215 6.24 -9.19 -27.96
CA SER A 215 6.28 -9.61 -29.36
C SER A 215 7.41 -8.92 -30.14
N GLY A 216 7.85 -9.59 -31.22
CA GLY A 216 9.05 -9.31 -32.00
C GLY A 216 9.39 -7.85 -32.28
N LYS A 217 8.57 -7.13 -33.02
CA LYS A 217 8.89 -5.75 -33.48
C LYS A 217 8.95 -4.72 -32.36
N GLN A 218 8.14 -4.91 -31.32
CA GLN A 218 8.05 -3.97 -30.20
C GLN A 218 9.24 -4.13 -29.26
N ILE A 219 9.73 -5.35 -29.05
CA ILE A 219 10.96 -5.60 -28.31
C ILE A 219 12.12 -4.82 -28.90
N ASP A 220 12.27 -4.83 -30.25
CA ASP A 220 13.36 -4.12 -30.91
C ASP A 220 13.24 -2.61 -30.73
N ALA A 221 12.05 -2.05 -30.91
CA ALA A 221 11.82 -0.63 -30.72
C ALA A 221 12.17 -0.16 -29.31
N VAL A 222 11.70 -0.92 -28.29
CA VAL A 222 11.99 -0.63 -26.89
C VAL A 222 13.47 -0.83 -26.57
N ALA A 223 14.10 -1.90 -27.08
CA ALA A 223 15.52 -2.15 -26.88
C ALA A 223 16.38 -1.04 -27.48
N HIS A 224 16.13 -0.64 -28.72
CA HIS A 224 16.83 0.49 -29.36
C HIS A 224 16.65 1.79 -28.58
N ALA A 225 15.44 2.06 -28.11
CA ALA A 225 15.15 3.26 -27.35
C ALA A 225 15.82 3.25 -25.95
N LEU A 226 15.95 2.09 -25.32
CA LEU A 226 16.67 1.94 -24.03
C LEU A 226 18.18 2.06 -24.18
N LEU A 227 18.73 1.66 -25.33
CA LEU A 227 20.15 1.76 -25.66
C LEU A 227 20.51 3.15 -26.22
N ALA A 228 19.55 3.85 -26.85
CA ALA A 228 19.73 5.21 -27.31
C ALA A 228 19.98 6.13 -26.12
N ASP A 229 21.14 6.72 -26.05
CA ASP A 229 21.68 7.46 -24.93
C ASP A 229 20.78 8.65 -24.53
N GLY A 230 19.93 8.41 -23.55
CA GLY A 230 19.05 9.40 -22.97
C GLY A 230 19.60 9.94 -21.66
N THR A 231 18.98 10.97 -21.16
CA THR A 231 19.32 11.65 -19.90
C THR A 231 18.89 10.87 -18.65
N GLY A 232 18.39 9.63 -18.81
CA GLY A 232 17.78 8.81 -17.75
C GLY A 232 18.64 7.67 -17.19
N THR A 233 17.98 6.67 -16.62
CA THR A 233 18.58 5.43 -16.11
C THR A 233 19.14 4.64 -17.26
N GLN A 234 20.42 4.25 -17.19
CA GLN A 234 21.03 3.38 -18.19
C GLN A 234 20.58 1.94 -17.98
N TYR A 235 20.03 1.32 -19.03
CA TYR A 235 19.66 -0.09 -19.06
C TYR A 235 20.70 -0.92 -19.76
N GLU A 236 20.88 -2.15 -19.27
CA GLU A 236 21.62 -3.21 -19.93
C GLU A 236 20.61 -4.33 -20.24
N PRO A 237 20.02 -4.37 -21.47
CA PRO A 237 19.15 -5.45 -21.85
C PRO A 237 19.96 -6.75 -21.92
N VAL A 238 19.67 -7.69 -21.00
CA VAL A 238 20.37 -9.01 -20.94
C VAL A 238 19.90 -9.90 -22.09
N GLY A 239 18.65 -9.76 -22.47
CA GLY A 239 18.00 -10.51 -23.53
C GLY A 239 16.50 -10.31 -23.52
N TYR A 240 15.80 -11.11 -24.32
CA TYR A 240 14.35 -11.05 -24.41
C TYR A 240 13.69 -12.43 -24.25
N ILE A 241 12.43 -12.40 -23.82
CA ILE A 241 11.51 -13.53 -23.83
C ILE A 241 10.37 -13.18 -24.79
N SER A 242 10.19 -13.97 -25.84
CA SER A 242 9.13 -13.76 -26.82
C SER A 242 8.03 -14.82 -26.67
N LEU A 243 6.77 -14.37 -26.74
CA LEU A 243 5.62 -15.27 -26.86
C LEU A 243 5.51 -15.91 -28.24
N THR A 244 6.09 -15.25 -29.25
CA THR A 244 6.09 -15.75 -30.63
C THR A 244 7.54 -15.96 -31.10
N PRO A 245 7.81 -17.03 -31.88
CA PRO A 245 9.14 -17.24 -32.44
C PRO A 245 9.60 -16.02 -33.26
N LYS A 246 10.82 -15.55 -33.01
CA LYS A 246 11.39 -14.38 -33.68
C LYS A 246 12.78 -14.69 -34.22
N PRO A 247 13.12 -14.17 -35.40
CA PRO A 247 14.50 -14.20 -35.91
C PRO A 247 15.41 -13.33 -35.01
N ASP A 248 16.66 -13.76 -34.86
CA ASP A 248 17.65 -13.15 -33.98
C ASP A 248 18.09 -11.76 -34.50
N ASN A 249 17.79 -10.71 -33.74
CA ASN A 249 18.05 -9.32 -34.11
C ASN A 249 19.09 -8.65 -33.18
N GLY A 250 20.09 -9.40 -32.74
CA GLY A 250 21.16 -8.89 -31.90
C GLY A 250 20.94 -8.96 -30.39
N LEU A 251 19.72 -9.16 -29.91
CA LEU A 251 19.43 -9.52 -28.54
C LEU A 251 19.23 -11.03 -28.43
N ARG A 252 19.82 -11.65 -27.40
CA ARG A 252 19.73 -13.09 -27.16
C ARG A 252 18.32 -13.45 -26.71
N ASN A 253 17.69 -14.44 -27.35
CA ASN A 253 16.49 -15.06 -26.84
C ASN A 253 16.86 -15.93 -25.62
N LEU A 254 16.22 -15.66 -24.49
CA LEU A 254 16.49 -16.33 -23.21
C LEU A 254 15.59 -17.53 -22.94
N GLY A 255 14.61 -17.80 -23.80
CA GLY A 255 13.68 -18.92 -23.66
C GLY A 255 12.24 -18.53 -23.41
N SER A 256 11.54 -19.29 -22.59
CA SER A 256 10.10 -19.15 -22.33
C SER A 256 9.80 -18.39 -21.03
N LEU A 257 8.55 -17.90 -20.93
CA LEU A 257 8.06 -17.22 -19.73
C LEU A 257 8.07 -18.14 -18.47
N ALA A 258 8.04 -19.45 -18.68
CA ALA A 258 8.14 -20.43 -17.60
C ALA A 258 9.53 -20.45 -16.94
N GLU A 259 10.57 -20.14 -17.69
CA GLU A 259 11.97 -20.13 -17.24
C GLU A 259 12.37 -18.81 -16.59
N LEU A 260 11.52 -17.78 -16.67
CA LEU A 260 11.79 -16.44 -16.12
C LEU A 260 12.31 -16.47 -14.67
N PRO A 261 11.78 -17.28 -13.73
CA PRO A 261 12.32 -17.34 -12.36
C PRO A 261 13.80 -17.75 -12.28
N HIS A 262 14.20 -18.66 -13.14
CA HIS A 262 15.59 -19.12 -13.23
C HIS A 262 16.48 -18.06 -13.87
N LEU A 263 16.03 -17.46 -14.96
CA LEU A 263 16.72 -16.40 -15.67
C LEU A 263 16.95 -15.14 -14.80
N ILE A 264 16.00 -14.79 -13.95
CA ILE A 264 16.13 -13.69 -12.98
C ILE A 264 17.32 -13.97 -12.03
N ALA A 265 17.43 -15.19 -11.53
CA ALA A 265 18.50 -15.57 -10.60
C ALA A 265 19.86 -15.67 -11.30
N GLU A 266 19.93 -16.33 -12.45
CA GLU A 266 21.15 -16.56 -13.22
C GLU A 266 21.78 -15.25 -13.72
N HIS A 267 20.96 -14.36 -14.25
CA HIS A 267 21.45 -13.10 -14.85
C HIS A 267 21.41 -11.91 -13.88
N HIS A 268 21.05 -12.11 -12.60
CA HIS A 268 20.91 -11.04 -11.60
C HIS A 268 20.03 -9.88 -12.09
N VAL A 269 18.89 -10.20 -12.68
CA VAL A 269 17.95 -9.26 -13.28
C VAL A 269 17.33 -8.37 -12.20
N GLN A 270 17.29 -7.07 -12.44
CA GLN A 270 16.73 -6.09 -11.53
C GLN A 270 15.35 -5.60 -11.96
N GLU A 271 15.11 -5.61 -13.27
CA GLU A 271 13.86 -5.14 -13.85
C GLU A 271 13.41 -6.05 -15.01
N VAL A 272 12.10 -6.23 -15.14
CA VAL A 272 11.47 -6.87 -16.30
C VAL A 272 10.61 -5.81 -16.97
N ILE A 273 10.77 -5.66 -18.29
CA ILE A 273 10.06 -4.65 -19.08
C ILE A 273 9.12 -5.36 -20.05
N ILE A 274 7.82 -5.19 -19.87
CA ILE A 274 6.81 -5.64 -20.81
C ILE A 274 6.80 -4.64 -21.97
N ALA A 275 7.30 -5.07 -23.12
CA ALA A 275 7.45 -4.23 -24.31
C ALA A 275 6.22 -4.29 -25.24
N ASP A 276 5.28 -5.19 -24.98
CA ASP A 276 4.09 -5.42 -25.78
C ASP A 276 2.85 -4.94 -25.06
N PRO A 277 2.15 -3.93 -25.56
CA PRO A 277 0.89 -3.46 -24.98
C PRO A 277 -0.26 -4.46 -25.16
N ASP A 278 -0.21 -5.30 -26.21
CA ASP A 278 -1.20 -6.33 -26.46
C ASP A 278 -0.87 -7.66 -25.72
N PHE A 279 0.05 -7.59 -24.73
CA PHE A 279 0.43 -8.75 -23.93
C PHE A 279 -0.80 -9.31 -23.19
N PRO A 280 -1.07 -10.64 -23.26
CA PRO A 280 -2.26 -11.22 -22.63
C PRO A 280 -2.35 -10.86 -21.15
N GLN A 281 -3.50 -10.32 -20.73
CA GLN A 281 -3.67 -9.79 -19.38
C GLN A 281 -3.44 -10.85 -18.30
N GLU A 282 -3.93 -12.08 -18.49
CA GLU A 282 -3.74 -13.17 -17.53
C GLU A 282 -2.26 -13.52 -17.34
N GLU A 283 -1.50 -13.58 -18.45
CA GLU A 283 -0.06 -13.83 -18.41
C GLU A 283 0.71 -12.64 -17.83
N ALA A 284 0.28 -11.40 -18.10
CA ALA A 284 0.85 -10.21 -17.53
C ALA A 284 0.72 -10.18 -16.00
N PHE A 285 -0.46 -10.51 -15.47
CA PHE A 285 -0.66 -10.60 -14.02
C PHE A 285 0.20 -11.69 -13.39
N ALA A 286 0.28 -12.87 -14.00
CA ALA A 286 1.11 -13.96 -13.51
C ALA A 286 2.61 -13.60 -13.55
N LEU A 287 3.06 -12.92 -14.60
CA LEU A 287 4.43 -12.43 -14.74
C LEU A 287 4.77 -11.39 -13.67
N VAL A 288 3.90 -10.39 -13.50
CA VAL A 288 4.07 -9.34 -12.50
C VAL A 288 4.18 -9.94 -11.09
N ASP A 289 3.31 -10.89 -10.78
CA ASP A 289 3.27 -11.54 -9.47
C ASP A 289 4.58 -12.31 -9.20
N ARG A 290 5.04 -13.14 -10.15
CA ARG A 290 6.31 -13.88 -10.06
C ARG A 290 7.53 -12.97 -9.90
N CYS A 291 7.56 -11.83 -10.60
CA CYS A 291 8.64 -10.84 -10.48
C CYS A 291 8.63 -10.20 -9.09
N HIS A 292 7.46 -9.77 -8.62
CA HIS A 292 7.32 -9.13 -7.32
C HIS A 292 7.65 -10.08 -6.16
N GLU A 293 7.29 -11.37 -6.25
CA GLU A 293 7.70 -12.40 -5.28
C GLU A 293 9.21 -12.46 -5.08
N ARG A 294 9.97 -12.17 -6.13
CA ARG A 294 11.45 -12.19 -6.14
C ARG A 294 12.09 -10.82 -5.94
N GLY A 295 11.27 -9.80 -5.70
CA GLY A 295 11.72 -8.43 -5.51
C GLY A 295 12.26 -7.77 -6.80
N VAL A 296 11.85 -8.26 -7.98
CA VAL A 296 12.18 -7.68 -9.29
C VAL A 296 11.11 -6.67 -9.68
N ALA A 297 11.54 -5.47 -10.08
CA ALA A 297 10.62 -4.43 -10.54
C ALA A 297 10.07 -4.78 -11.94
N VAL A 298 8.79 -4.51 -12.15
CA VAL A 298 8.16 -4.68 -13.46
C VAL A 298 7.77 -3.32 -14.02
N ARG A 299 8.07 -3.11 -15.31
CA ARG A 299 7.66 -1.91 -16.05
C ARG A 299 6.93 -2.30 -17.32
N ILE A 300 6.03 -1.44 -17.74
CA ILE A 300 5.31 -1.58 -19.01
C ILE A 300 5.71 -0.41 -19.89
N ALA A 301 6.04 -0.70 -21.15
CA ALA A 301 6.18 0.31 -22.18
C ALA A 301 4.78 0.61 -22.76
N PRO A 302 4.22 1.81 -22.53
CA PRO A 302 2.87 2.15 -22.99
C PRO A 302 2.84 2.34 -24.51
N THR A 303 1.64 2.18 -25.08
CA THR A 303 1.37 2.59 -26.46
C THR A 303 1.30 4.11 -26.60
N THR A 304 1.40 4.60 -27.83
CA THR A 304 1.15 6.02 -28.15
C THR A 304 -0.28 6.43 -27.72
N MET A 305 -1.25 5.52 -27.79
CA MET A 305 -2.63 5.76 -27.36
C MET A 305 -2.73 5.88 -25.84
N ASP A 306 -2.03 5.05 -25.08
CA ASP A 306 -2.01 5.13 -23.62
C ASP A 306 -1.41 6.46 -23.15
N ILE A 307 -0.39 6.94 -23.83
CA ILE A 307 0.24 8.24 -23.56
C ILE A 307 -0.74 9.39 -23.81
N MET A 308 -1.58 9.29 -24.86
CA MET A 308 -2.54 10.33 -25.23
C MET A 308 -3.79 10.36 -24.34
N THR A 309 -4.25 9.19 -23.87
CA THR A 309 -5.50 9.06 -23.10
C THR A 309 -5.33 9.30 -21.60
N HIS A 310 -4.16 9.01 -21.06
CA HIS A 310 -3.87 9.24 -19.65
C HIS A 310 -2.97 10.48 -19.51
N ARG A 311 -3.40 11.46 -18.72
CA ARG A 311 -2.59 12.63 -18.31
C ARG A 311 -1.49 12.19 -17.34
N HIS A 312 -0.56 11.36 -17.80
CA HIS A 312 0.63 11.03 -17.02
C HIS A 312 1.70 12.09 -17.26
N GLU A 313 2.26 12.62 -16.19
CA GLU A 313 3.44 13.47 -16.29
C GLU A 313 4.59 12.64 -16.87
N LEU A 314 4.89 12.88 -18.13
CA LEU A 314 6.07 12.32 -18.80
C LEU A 314 7.31 12.80 -18.06
N VAL A 315 8.12 11.86 -17.58
CA VAL A 315 9.41 12.18 -16.98
C VAL A 315 10.35 12.65 -18.09
N PRO A 316 10.78 13.90 -18.07
CA PRO A 316 11.69 14.42 -19.10
C PRO A 316 13.00 13.65 -19.06
N GLY A 317 13.44 13.11 -20.18
CA GLY A 317 14.76 12.52 -20.32
C GLY A 317 14.83 11.02 -20.57
N GLN A 318 13.70 10.36 -20.82
CA GLN A 318 13.69 8.98 -21.37
C GLN A 318 13.12 9.01 -22.79
N SER A 319 13.74 8.25 -23.69
CA SER A 319 13.25 8.09 -25.07
C SER A 319 11.99 7.23 -25.17
N VAL A 320 11.71 6.39 -24.15
CA VAL A 320 10.46 5.64 -23.99
C VAL A 320 9.94 5.89 -22.58
N PRO A 321 8.70 6.35 -22.41
CA PRO A 321 8.07 6.41 -21.11
C PRO A 321 7.82 4.98 -20.59
N LEU A 322 8.29 4.67 -19.39
CA LEU A 322 8.07 3.38 -18.72
C LEU A 322 7.24 3.59 -17.47
N PHE A 323 6.15 2.82 -17.31
CA PHE A 323 5.35 2.79 -16.10
C PHE A 323 5.84 1.67 -15.19
N GLU A 324 6.19 2.02 -13.95
CA GLU A 324 6.57 1.04 -12.93
C GLU A 324 5.31 0.48 -12.25
N LEU A 325 5.12 -0.83 -12.32
CA LEU A 325 4.11 -1.53 -11.55
C LEU A 325 4.65 -1.75 -10.14
N LYS A 326 4.05 -1.10 -9.17
CA LYS A 326 4.44 -1.26 -7.76
C LYS A 326 3.72 -2.46 -7.15
N PRO A 327 4.42 -3.31 -6.38
CA PRO A 327 3.75 -4.34 -5.60
C PRO A 327 2.83 -3.68 -4.54
N PRO A 328 1.68 -4.28 -4.22
CA PRO A 328 0.75 -3.76 -3.21
C PRO A 328 1.27 -4.06 -1.79
N VAL A 329 2.50 -3.64 -1.49
CA VAL A 329 3.18 -3.89 -0.21
C VAL A 329 3.98 -2.68 0.22
N PHE A 330 4.20 -2.54 1.52
CA PHE A 330 5.08 -1.51 2.07
C PHE A 330 6.50 -2.04 2.19
N GLU A 331 7.44 -1.42 1.49
CA GLU A 331 8.84 -1.82 1.49
C GLU A 331 9.78 -0.67 1.90
N GLY A 332 10.92 -1.04 2.45
CA GLY A 332 12.00 -0.10 2.73
C GLY A 332 11.59 1.06 3.62
N VAL A 333 11.81 2.28 3.17
CA VAL A 333 11.53 3.51 3.94
C VAL A 333 10.03 3.69 4.18
N ASP A 334 9.18 3.36 3.21
CA ASP A 334 7.73 3.48 3.35
C ASP A 334 7.21 2.60 4.49
N PHE A 335 7.76 1.38 4.62
CA PHE A 335 7.47 0.49 5.75
C PHE A 335 7.93 1.10 7.09
N VAL A 336 9.15 1.68 7.14
CA VAL A 336 9.67 2.30 8.36
C VAL A 336 8.81 3.48 8.79
N ILE A 337 8.46 4.35 7.85
CA ILE A 337 7.59 5.51 8.11
C ILE A 337 6.22 5.03 8.61
N LYS A 338 5.61 4.08 7.90
CA LYS A 338 4.35 3.45 8.27
C LYS A 338 4.40 2.87 9.68
N ARG A 339 5.44 2.09 9.96
CA ARG A 339 5.60 1.43 11.27
C ARG A 339 5.84 2.43 12.40
N THR A 340 6.62 3.48 12.16
CA THR A 340 6.84 4.55 13.14
C THR A 340 5.53 5.28 13.45
N PHE A 341 4.74 5.62 12.43
CA PHE A 341 3.41 6.20 12.61
C PHE A 341 2.52 5.30 13.46
N ASP A 342 2.43 4.00 13.12
CA ASP A 342 1.63 3.03 13.87
C ASP A 342 2.03 2.96 15.35
N LEU A 343 3.33 2.90 15.64
CA LEU A 343 3.84 2.83 17.02
C LEU A 343 3.56 4.11 17.80
N VAL A 344 3.77 5.27 17.21
CA VAL A 344 3.53 6.57 17.86
C VAL A 344 2.04 6.72 18.17
N VAL A 345 1.17 6.49 17.19
CA VAL A 345 -0.28 6.66 17.36
C VAL A 345 -0.83 5.62 18.34
N ALA A 346 -0.44 4.33 18.22
CA ALA A 346 -0.91 3.28 19.12
C ALA A 346 -0.46 3.53 20.57
N THR A 347 0.79 3.98 20.79
CA THR A 347 1.30 4.31 22.13
C THR A 347 0.54 5.49 22.71
N ALA A 348 0.35 6.57 21.96
CA ALA A 348 -0.40 7.73 22.41
C ALA A 348 -1.85 7.36 22.79
N LEU A 349 -2.54 6.61 21.94
CA LEU A 349 -3.90 6.13 22.22
C LEU A 349 -3.93 5.18 23.41
N MET A 350 -2.96 4.30 23.57
CA MET A 350 -2.89 3.38 24.73
C MET A 350 -2.77 4.16 26.05
N ILE A 351 -1.94 5.20 26.09
CA ILE A 351 -1.76 6.06 27.27
C ILE A 351 -3.05 6.84 27.57
N VAL A 352 -3.62 7.50 26.57
CA VAL A 352 -4.82 8.35 26.75
C VAL A 352 -6.04 7.50 27.13
N LEU A 353 -6.21 6.33 26.51
CA LEU A 353 -7.37 5.46 26.73
C LEU A 353 -7.18 4.47 27.88
N PHE A 354 -6.02 4.45 28.54
CA PHE A 354 -5.75 3.51 29.65
C PHE A 354 -6.82 3.51 30.75
N PRO A 355 -7.30 4.66 31.25
CA PRO A 355 -8.38 4.66 32.25
C PRO A 355 -9.68 4.03 31.73
N VAL A 356 -10.02 4.26 30.46
CA VAL A 356 -11.20 3.68 29.83
C VAL A 356 -11.05 2.16 29.66
N LEU A 357 -9.87 1.70 29.22
CA LEU A 357 -9.57 0.28 29.09
C LEU A 357 -9.69 -0.45 30.44
N LEU A 358 -9.20 0.16 31.51
CA LEU A 358 -9.30 -0.37 32.86
C LEU A 358 -10.74 -0.43 33.34
N ALA A 359 -11.53 0.63 33.12
CA ALA A 359 -12.95 0.66 33.49
C ALA A 359 -13.74 -0.41 32.73
N ILE A 360 -13.50 -0.61 31.43
CA ILE A 360 -14.12 -1.67 30.64
C ILE A 360 -13.74 -3.06 31.18
N ALA A 361 -12.46 -3.29 31.49
CA ALA A 361 -11.99 -4.56 32.05
C ALA A 361 -12.68 -4.91 33.35
N ILE A 362 -12.84 -3.93 34.26
CA ILE A 362 -13.56 -4.08 35.53
C ILE A 362 -15.04 -4.39 35.26
N ALA A 363 -15.71 -3.65 34.38
CA ALA A 363 -17.11 -3.85 34.03
C ALA A 363 -17.37 -5.27 33.50
N ILE A 364 -16.53 -5.78 32.61
CA ILE A 364 -16.63 -7.15 32.11
C ILE A 364 -16.46 -8.17 33.23
N LYS A 365 -15.48 -7.96 34.11
CA LYS A 365 -15.21 -8.90 35.22
C LYS A 365 -16.31 -8.96 36.24
N LEU A 366 -16.99 -7.84 36.50
CA LEU A 366 -18.11 -7.74 37.42
C LEU A 366 -19.42 -8.31 36.85
N THR A 367 -19.62 -8.24 35.53
CA THR A 367 -20.88 -8.60 34.88
C THR A 367 -20.90 -10.01 34.30
N SER A 368 -19.75 -10.65 34.10
CA SER A 368 -19.69 -11.99 33.50
C SER A 368 -18.49 -12.81 33.99
N LYS A 369 -18.68 -14.10 34.25
CA LYS A 369 -17.63 -15.05 34.67
C LYS A 369 -16.69 -15.33 33.46
N GLY A 370 -15.37 -15.42 33.71
CA GLY A 370 -14.35 -15.79 32.70
C GLY A 370 -13.30 -14.72 32.44
N PRO A 371 -12.47 -14.85 31.38
CA PRO A 371 -11.39 -13.90 31.04
C PRO A 371 -11.96 -12.59 30.51
N VAL A 372 -11.25 -11.48 30.74
CA VAL A 372 -11.62 -10.15 30.23
C VAL A 372 -11.40 -10.02 28.73
N LEU A 373 -10.30 -10.63 28.24
CA LEU A 373 -9.92 -10.61 26.83
C LEU A 373 -10.35 -11.91 26.13
N PHE A 374 -10.82 -11.74 24.92
CA PHE A 374 -11.07 -12.79 23.94
C PHE A 374 -9.99 -12.76 22.86
N ARG A 375 -9.52 -13.91 22.43
CA ARG A 375 -8.52 -14.07 21.37
C ARG A 375 -9.19 -14.69 20.15
N SER A 376 -9.25 -13.93 19.07
CA SER A 376 -9.80 -14.40 17.78
C SER A 376 -8.65 -14.71 16.84
N ARG A 377 -8.54 -15.96 16.40
CA ARG A 377 -7.51 -16.34 15.43
C ARG A 377 -7.81 -15.75 14.07
N ARG A 378 -6.88 -14.98 13.50
CA ARG A 378 -7.06 -14.25 12.25
C ARG A 378 -5.80 -14.30 11.39
N PRO A 379 -5.92 -14.21 10.05
CA PRO A 379 -4.77 -14.12 9.16
C PRO A 379 -4.08 -12.74 9.31
N GLY A 380 -2.79 -12.76 9.48
CA GLY A 380 -1.90 -11.60 9.44
C GLY A 380 -1.15 -11.51 8.12
N ILE A 381 -0.01 -10.81 8.11
CA ILE A 381 0.84 -10.69 6.92
C ILE A 381 1.27 -12.08 6.42
N GLY A 382 1.20 -12.28 5.09
CA GLY A 382 1.50 -13.57 4.48
C GLY A 382 0.58 -14.71 4.94
N ALA A 383 -0.67 -14.37 5.32
CA ALA A 383 -1.65 -15.30 5.87
C ALA A 383 -1.22 -16.03 7.17
N GLN A 384 -0.12 -15.60 7.81
CA GLN A 384 0.32 -16.18 9.07
C GLN A 384 -0.70 -15.88 10.18
N PRO A 385 -1.28 -16.90 10.83
CA PRO A 385 -2.31 -16.67 11.81
C PRO A 385 -1.75 -16.01 13.08
N PHE A 386 -2.48 -15.04 13.63
CA PHE A 386 -2.18 -14.38 14.90
C PHE A 386 -3.42 -14.27 15.77
N ASP A 387 -3.22 -14.03 17.06
CA ASP A 387 -4.30 -13.84 18.03
C ASP A 387 -4.72 -12.37 18.09
N CYS A 388 -5.80 -12.03 17.41
CA CYS A 388 -6.42 -10.71 17.44
C CYS A 388 -7.14 -10.50 18.78
N LEU A 389 -6.67 -9.55 19.59
CA LEU A 389 -7.17 -9.29 20.94
C LEU A 389 -8.43 -8.43 20.90
N LYS A 390 -9.45 -8.84 21.64
CA LYS A 390 -10.69 -8.08 21.84
C LYS A 390 -11.14 -8.15 23.30
N PHE A 391 -11.93 -7.20 23.76
CA PHE A 391 -12.69 -7.39 24.97
C PHE A 391 -13.78 -8.44 24.75
N ARG A 392 -14.00 -9.27 25.76
CA ARG A 392 -15.07 -10.27 25.69
C ARG A 392 -16.44 -9.60 25.73
N THR A 393 -17.22 -9.79 24.68
CA THR A 393 -18.57 -9.25 24.52
C THR A 393 -19.65 -10.32 24.54
N MET A 394 -19.26 -11.59 24.49
CA MET A 394 -20.16 -12.75 24.49
C MET A 394 -19.98 -13.62 25.73
N HIS A 395 -20.96 -14.47 26.03
CA HIS A 395 -20.87 -15.50 27.03
C HIS A 395 -19.80 -16.54 26.67
N THR A 396 -19.32 -17.29 27.68
CA THR A 396 -18.19 -18.25 27.51
C THR A 396 -18.56 -19.47 26.65
N ASP A 397 -19.84 -19.77 26.50
CA ASP A 397 -20.42 -20.86 25.69
C ASP A 397 -20.76 -20.42 24.25
N ALA A 398 -20.44 -19.19 23.88
CA ALA A 398 -20.87 -18.59 22.61
C ALA A 398 -20.36 -19.32 21.35
N GLU A 399 -19.16 -19.91 21.40
CA GLU A 399 -18.60 -20.67 20.27
C GLU A 399 -19.34 -21.99 20.05
N GLN A 400 -19.71 -22.69 21.14
CA GLN A 400 -20.45 -23.94 21.07
C GLN A 400 -21.87 -23.72 20.50
N ARG A 401 -22.47 -22.56 20.78
CA ARG A 401 -23.81 -22.19 20.31
C ARG A 401 -23.81 -21.60 18.89
N GLN A 402 -22.65 -21.46 18.24
CA GLN A 402 -22.58 -20.86 16.91
C GLN A 402 -23.24 -21.73 15.85
N GLU A 403 -23.03 -23.04 15.90
CA GLU A 403 -23.61 -23.99 14.93
C GLU A 403 -25.15 -23.98 14.97
N GLU A 404 -25.73 -23.83 16.19
CA GLU A 404 -27.19 -23.75 16.38
C GLU A 404 -27.80 -22.47 15.78
N LEU A 405 -26.99 -21.42 15.61
CA LEU A 405 -27.41 -20.10 15.11
C LEU A 405 -27.08 -19.86 13.63
N GLU A 406 -26.55 -20.84 12.93
CA GLU A 406 -26.14 -20.70 11.52
C GLU A 406 -27.31 -20.39 10.58
N GLU A 407 -28.50 -20.93 10.88
CA GLU A 407 -29.75 -20.66 10.16
C GLU A 407 -30.24 -19.20 10.31
N LEU A 408 -29.77 -18.49 11.33
CA LEU A 408 -30.10 -17.07 11.57
C LEU A 408 -29.12 -16.10 10.93
N ASN A 409 -28.19 -16.57 10.09
CA ASN A 409 -27.22 -15.71 9.42
C ASN A 409 -27.91 -14.79 8.40
N GLU A 410 -27.80 -13.48 8.61
CA GLU A 410 -28.37 -12.42 7.76
C GLU A 410 -27.38 -11.91 6.70
N ALA A 411 -26.11 -12.34 6.73
CA ALA A 411 -25.10 -11.89 5.78
C ALA A 411 -25.01 -12.77 4.54
N THR A 412 -24.71 -12.17 3.40
CA THR A 412 -24.41 -12.87 2.15
C THR A 412 -22.91 -13.14 2.01
N GLY A 413 -22.54 -14.24 1.35
CA GLY A 413 -21.15 -14.61 1.10
C GLY A 413 -20.42 -15.18 2.31
N ALA A 414 -19.13 -14.87 2.44
CA ALA A 414 -18.24 -15.45 3.45
C ALA A 414 -18.42 -14.89 4.87
N LEU A 415 -19.33 -13.95 5.09
CA LEU A 415 -19.51 -13.27 6.36
C LEU A 415 -20.65 -13.89 7.18
N PHE A 416 -20.44 -14.01 8.52
CA PHE A 416 -21.48 -14.43 9.46
C PHE A 416 -21.95 -13.23 10.30
N LYS A 417 -23.25 -12.93 10.27
CA LYS A 417 -23.83 -11.79 10.96
C LYS A 417 -25.27 -12.04 11.40
N ILE A 418 -25.56 -11.76 12.65
CA ILE A 418 -26.92 -11.80 13.23
C ILE A 418 -27.18 -10.45 13.90
N ARG A 419 -28.29 -9.80 13.57
CA ARG A 419 -28.66 -8.45 14.07
C ARG A 419 -28.93 -8.42 15.58
N ARG A 420 -29.54 -9.47 16.13
CA ARG A 420 -29.82 -9.65 17.56
C ARG A 420 -29.23 -10.95 18.05
N ASP A 421 -27.90 -11.03 18.13
CA ASP A 421 -27.21 -12.23 18.57
C ASP A 421 -27.44 -12.46 20.07
N PRO A 422 -28.10 -13.58 20.46
CA PRO A 422 -28.43 -13.88 21.88
C PRO A 422 -27.19 -14.19 22.73
N ARG A 423 -26.03 -14.43 22.11
CA ARG A 423 -24.77 -14.73 22.80
C ARG A 423 -24.12 -13.47 23.41
N ILE A 424 -24.59 -12.28 23.03
CA ILE A 424 -23.98 -11.00 23.44
C ILE A 424 -24.46 -10.59 24.83
N THR A 425 -23.50 -10.31 25.73
CA THR A 425 -23.79 -9.77 27.06
C THR A 425 -24.31 -8.34 27.01
N GLY A 426 -24.98 -7.85 28.10
CA GLY A 426 -25.46 -6.47 28.17
C GLY A 426 -24.34 -5.44 28.00
N VAL A 427 -23.21 -5.61 28.70
CA VAL A 427 -22.00 -4.78 28.53
C VAL A 427 -21.41 -4.96 27.12
N GLY A 428 -21.37 -6.19 26.61
CA GLY A 428 -20.89 -6.50 25.28
C GLY A 428 -21.64 -5.76 24.18
N ARG A 429 -22.95 -5.59 24.31
CA ARG A 429 -23.77 -4.83 23.36
C ARG A 429 -23.37 -3.36 23.30
N PHE A 430 -23.11 -2.75 24.45
CA PHE A 430 -22.60 -1.39 24.52
C PHE A 430 -21.21 -1.27 23.88
N LEU A 431 -20.28 -2.19 24.21
CA LEU A 431 -18.94 -2.19 23.68
C LEU A 431 -18.92 -2.33 22.14
N ARG A 432 -19.71 -3.25 21.58
CA ARG A 432 -19.83 -3.44 20.12
C ARG A 432 -20.42 -2.23 19.42
N ARG A 433 -21.45 -1.61 20.01
CA ARG A 433 -22.08 -0.43 19.44
C ARG A 433 -21.08 0.70 19.18
N PHE A 434 -20.08 0.88 20.05
CA PHE A 434 -19.06 1.91 19.95
C PHE A 434 -17.69 1.35 19.54
N SER A 435 -17.62 0.09 19.06
CA SER A 435 -16.37 -0.59 18.69
C SER A 435 -15.29 -0.56 19.78
N LEU A 436 -15.67 -0.37 21.03
CA LEU A 436 -14.75 -0.34 22.18
C LEU A 436 -14.16 -1.72 22.49
N ASP A 437 -14.83 -2.78 22.04
CA ASP A 437 -14.36 -4.15 22.14
C ASP A 437 -13.08 -4.40 21.33
N GLU A 438 -12.78 -3.59 20.36
CA GLU A 438 -11.60 -3.70 19.49
C GLU A 438 -10.37 -2.95 20.02
N LEU A 439 -10.51 -2.11 21.06
CA LEU A 439 -9.40 -1.35 21.62
C LEU A 439 -8.17 -2.19 22.06
N PRO A 440 -8.31 -3.44 22.59
CA PRO A 440 -7.15 -4.27 22.90
C PRO A 440 -6.27 -4.61 21.71
N GLN A 441 -6.74 -4.44 20.46
CA GLN A 441 -5.93 -4.61 19.25
C GLN A 441 -4.77 -3.61 19.19
N LEU A 442 -4.80 -2.49 19.92
CA LEU A 442 -3.64 -1.61 20.09
C LEU A 442 -2.41 -2.38 20.59
N VAL A 443 -2.58 -3.41 21.42
CA VAL A 443 -1.48 -4.29 21.83
C VAL A 443 -0.94 -5.10 20.64
N ASN A 444 -1.81 -5.58 19.74
CA ASN A 444 -1.37 -6.26 18.52
C ASN A 444 -0.58 -5.32 17.59
N VAL A 445 -0.98 -4.03 17.52
CA VAL A 445 -0.19 -3.02 16.79
C VAL A 445 1.20 -2.85 17.41
N LEU A 446 1.30 -2.71 18.72
CA LEU A 446 2.60 -2.58 19.40
C LEU A 446 3.48 -3.81 19.21
N ARG A 447 2.90 -5.02 19.17
CA ARG A 447 3.60 -6.28 18.90
C ARG A 447 4.02 -6.48 17.44
N GLY A 448 3.54 -5.65 16.50
CA GLY A 448 3.82 -5.79 15.07
C GLY A 448 2.98 -6.84 14.36
N GLU A 449 1.90 -7.27 14.96
CA GLU A 449 0.94 -8.22 14.36
C GLU A 449 -0.13 -7.48 13.54
N MET A 450 -0.36 -6.21 13.85
CA MET A 450 -1.31 -5.31 13.19
C MET A 450 -0.70 -3.92 12.94
N SER A 451 -1.41 -3.14 12.15
CA SER A 451 -1.21 -1.72 11.89
C SER A 451 -2.39 -0.91 12.44
N MET A 452 -2.23 0.40 12.62
CA MET A 452 -3.35 1.30 12.91
C MET A 452 -4.35 1.32 11.74
N VAL A 453 -3.84 1.45 10.50
CA VAL A 453 -4.63 1.52 9.28
C VAL A 453 -4.18 0.44 8.31
N GLY A 454 -5.13 -0.33 7.79
CA GLY A 454 -4.87 -1.41 6.83
C GLY A 454 -6.12 -2.24 6.54
N PRO A 455 -6.01 -3.27 5.70
CA PRO A 455 -7.08 -4.22 5.45
C PRO A 455 -7.56 -4.89 6.76
N ARG A 456 -8.88 -4.93 6.97
CA ARG A 456 -9.44 -5.55 8.18
C ARG A 456 -9.22 -7.07 8.15
N PRO A 457 -8.65 -7.68 9.20
CA PRO A 457 -8.45 -9.13 9.23
C PRO A 457 -9.78 -9.85 9.45
N LEU A 458 -10.12 -10.77 8.56
CA LEU A 458 -11.31 -11.61 8.67
C LEU A 458 -11.06 -12.77 9.64
N PRO A 459 -12.12 -13.42 10.19
CA PRO A 459 -12.00 -14.71 10.86
C PRO A 459 -11.37 -15.77 9.94
N MET A 460 -10.64 -16.76 10.49
CA MET A 460 -10.02 -17.82 9.68
C MET A 460 -11.03 -18.61 8.86
N ARG A 461 -12.24 -18.79 9.37
CA ARG A 461 -13.34 -19.44 8.65
C ARG A 461 -13.65 -18.72 7.34
N ASP A 462 -13.82 -17.39 7.41
CA ASP A 462 -14.17 -16.55 6.27
C ASP A 462 -12.99 -16.43 5.29
N TYR A 463 -11.76 -16.38 5.82
CA TYR A 463 -10.52 -16.37 5.01
C TYR A 463 -10.42 -17.62 4.11
N ASN A 464 -10.80 -18.79 4.60
CA ASN A 464 -10.71 -20.03 3.83
C ASN A 464 -11.66 -20.08 2.63
N GLN A 465 -12.68 -19.21 2.60
CA GLN A 465 -13.65 -19.08 1.51
C GLN A 465 -13.25 -18.03 0.47
N LEU A 466 -12.13 -17.31 0.70
CA LEU A 466 -11.68 -16.23 -0.17
C LEU A 466 -11.04 -16.77 -1.45
N GLU A 467 -11.28 -16.09 -2.56
CA GLU A 467 -10.57 -16.27 -3.81
C GLU A 467 -9.11 -15.78 -3.70
N ASP A 468 -8.23 -16.22 -4.59
CA ASP A 468 -6.79 -15.92 -4.53
C ASP A 468 -6.50 -14.42 -4.63
N TRP A 469 -7.24 -13.68 -5.45
CA TRP A 469 -7.04 -12.24 -5.56
C TRP A 469 -7.47 -11.49 -4.29
N HIS A 470 -8.53 -11.95 -3.60
CA HIS A 470 -8.92 -11.42 -2.28
C HIS A 470 -7.81 -11.62 -1.23
N ARG A 471 -7.09 -12.74 -1.28
CA ARG A 471 -6.03 -13.08 -0.32
C ARG A 471 -4.82 -12.17 -0.45
N LYS A 472 -4.60 -11.53 -1.61
CA LYS A 472 -3.49 -10.57 -1.80
C LYS A 472 -3.57 -9.36 -0.85
N ARG A 473 -4.72 -9.05 -0.26
CA ARG A 473 -4.85 -8.02 0.79
C ARG A 473 -4.04 -8.33 2.06
N TYR A 474 -3.66 -9.60 2.27
CA TYR A 474 -2.83 -10.03 3.40
C TYR A 474 -1.32 -10.01 3.12
N LEU A 475 -0.89 -9.41 2.04
CA LEU A 475 0.53 -9.08 1.79
C LEU A 475 1.03 -7.94 2.67
N VAL A 476 0.13 -7.25 3.38
CA VAL A 476 0.44 -6.19 4.34
C VAL A 476 -0.11 -6.52 5.73
N LEU A 477 0.32 -5.76 6.73
CA LEU A 477 -0.23 -5.89 8.08
C LEU A 477 -1.71 -5.51 8.09
N PRO A 478 -2.58 -6.32 8.72
CA PRO A 478 -3.99 -5.97 8.87
C PRO A 478 -4.16 -4.77 9.80
N GLY A 479 -5.18 -3.93 9.53
CA GLY A 479 -5.46 -2.72 10.28
C GLY A 479 -6.54 -2.87 11.36
N ILE A 480 -6.48 -2.00 12.39
CA ILE A 480 -7.61 -1.77 13.32
C ILE A 480 -8.72 -1.05 12.58
N THR A 481 -8.36 -0.03 11.80
CA THR A 481 -9.25 0.70 10.89
C THR A 481 -8.74 0.63 9.46
N GLY A 482 -9.57 0.99 8.49
CA GLY A 482 -9.21 0.96 7.08
C GLY A 482 -10.07 1.89 6.24
N LEU A 483 -9.69 2.09 4.98
CA LEU A 483 -10.36 3.01 4.08
C LEU A 483 -11.85 2.68 3.91
N TRP A 484 -12.21 1.41 3.66
CA TRP A 484 -13.59 1.00 3.52
C TRP A 484 -14.41 1.18 4.82
N GLN A 485 -13.77 1.01 5.99
CA GLN A 485 -14.43 1.17 7.29
C GLN A 485 -14.89 2.61 7.55
N VAL A 486 -14.27 3.59 6.91
CA VAL A 486 -14.64 5.01 7.03
C VAL A 486 -15.40 5.54 5.81
N SER A 487 -15.52 4.77 4.70
CA SER A 487 -16.11 5.21 3.42
C SER A 487 -17.53 4.70 3.14
N GLY A 488 -17.99 3.62 3.78
CA GLY A 488 -19.35 3.09 3.49
C GLY A 488 -19.78 1.93 4.38
N ARG A 489 -18.84 1.27 5.07
CA ARG A 489 -19.05 0.15 6.01
C ARG A 489 -19.95 -0.98 5.47
N ALA A 490 -21.19 -1.07 5.98
CA ALA A 490 -22.08 -2.22 5.79
C ALA A 490 -22.87 -2.20 4.47
N GLU A 491 -22.78 -1.13 3.69
CA GLU A 491 -23.51 -0.95 2.42
C GLU A 491 -22.70 -1.45 1.21
N LEU A 492 -21.40 -1.76 1.41
CA LEU A 492 -20.51 -2.20 0.35
C LEU A 492 -20.58 -3.73 0.16
N ASP A 493 -20.58 -4.16 -1.11
CA ASP A 493 -20.33 -5.55 -1.45
C ASP A 493 -18.90 -5.97 -1.10
N PHE A 494 -18.67 -7.28 -0.93
CA PHE A 494 -17.37 -7.79 -0.49
C PHE A 494 -16.24 -7.45 -1.46
N ASP A 495 -16.50 -7.54 -2.77
CA ASP A 495 -15.52 -7.20 -3.80
C ASP A 495 -15.19 -5.70 -3.82
N GLU A 496 -16.17 -4.84 -3.59
CA GLU A 496 -15.95 -3.39 -3.45
C GLU A 496 -15.09 -3.07 -2.22
N LEU A 497 -15.31 -3.77 -1.12
CA LEU A 497 -14.51 -3.66 0.09
C LEU A 497 -13.04 -4.01 -0.20
N VAL A 498 -12.78 -5.13 -0.92
CA VAL A 498 -11.43 -5.55 -1.29
C VAL A 498 -10.79 -4.56 -2.25
N ARG A 499 -11.53 -4.01 -3.22
CA ARG A 499 -11.03 -2.95 -4.12
C ARG A 499 -10.61 -1.69 -3.35
N LEU A 500 -11.36 -1.30 -2.32
CA LEU A 500 -10.97 -0.17 -1.46
C LEU A 500 -9.70 -0.46 -0.65
N ASP A 501 -9.48 -1.72 -0.22
CA ASP A 501 -8.23 -2.10 0.40
C ASP A 501 -7.05 -1.97 -0.57
N PHE A 502 -7.19 -2.40 -1.83
CA PHE A 502 -6.16 -2.22 -2.85
C PHE A 502 -5.93 -0.74 -3.17
N LEU A 503 -7.00 0.05 -3.31
CA LEU A 503 -6.88 1.50 -3.52
C LEU A 503 -6.10 2.17 -2.39
N TYR A 504 -6.33 1.76 -1.14
CA TYR A 504 -5.56 2.24 0.00
C TYR A 504 -4.07 1.89 -0.15
N LEU A 505 -3.72 0.67 -0.56
CA LEU A 505 -2.34 0.24 -0.75
C LEU A 505 -1.63 1.01 -1.87
N GLU A 506 -2.34 1.29 -2.95
CA GLU A 506 -1.81 2.03 -4.11
C GLU A 506 -1.60 3.51 -3.82
N THR A 507 -2.53 4.12 -3.08
CA THR A 507 -2.54 5.56 -2.80
C THR A 507 -1.98 5.93 -1.43
N TRP A 508 -1.37 4.97 -0.74
CA TRP A 508 -0.92 5.15 0.63
C TRP A 508 0.00 6.37 0.82
N SER A 509 -0.26 7.09 1.88
CA SER A 509 0.59 8.12 2.45
C SER A 509 0.30 8.26 3.95
N VAL A 510 1.26 8.81 4.71
CA VAL A 510 1.05 9.11 6.14
C VAL A 510 -0.16 10.03 6.36
N PHE A 511 -0.41 10.95 5.44
CA PHE A 511 -1.55 11.85 5.51
C PHE A 511 -2.88 11.12 5.26
N LEU A 512 -2.88 10.08 4.41
CA LEU A 512 -4.03 9.22 4.22
C LEU A 512 -4.32 8.44 5.50
N ASP A 513 -3.30 7.85 6.14
CA ASP A 513 -3.44 7.17 7.42
C ASP A 513 -4.00 8.10 8.49
N LEU A 514 -3.43 9.29 8.64
CA LEU A 514 -3.92 10.29 9.59
C LEU A 514 -5.39 10.66 9.31
N SER A 515 -5.74 10.86 8.04
CA SER A 515 -7.12 11.15 7.61
C SER A 515 -8.08 10.02 7.98
N ILE A 516 -7.68 8.75 7.77
CA ILE A 516 -8.50 7.57 8.10
C ILE A 516 -8.66 7.46 9.62
N VAL A 517 -7.59 7.63 10.40
CA VAL A 517 -7.65 7.63 11.86
C VAL A 517 -8.61 8.72 12.37
N LEU A 518 -8.50 9.95 11.86
CA LEU A 518 -9.38 11.05 12.24
C LEU A 518 -10.85 10.77 11.85
N LYS A 519 -11.11 10.21 10.67
CA LYS A 519 -12.45 9.84 10.21
C LYS A 519 -13.04 8.65 11.00
N THR A 520 -12.21 7.83 11.63
CA THR A 520 -12.67 6.71 12.45
C THR A 520 -13.43 7.19 13.69
N PHE A 521 -13.03 8.30 14.32
CA PHE A 521 -13.72 8.84 15.50
C PHE A 521 -15.21 9.16 15.23
N PRO A 522 -15.57 10.02 14.26
CA PRO A 522 -16.98 10.28 13.97
C PRO A 522 -17.72 9.04 13.45
N ALA A 523 -17.02 8.12 12.75
CA ALA A 523 -17.62 6.89 12.25
C ALA A 523 -18.01 5.93 13.39
N VAL A 524 -17.21 5.86 14.45
CA VAL A 524 -17.51 5.09 15.67
C VAL A 524 -18.63 5.76 16.46
N LEU A 525 -18.59 7.07 16.66
CA LEU A 525 -19.60 7.81 17.43
C LEU A 525 -21.00 7.77 16.79
N ARG A 526 -21.07 7.81 15.46
CA ARG A 526 -22.36 7.75 14.73
C ARG A 526 -23.00 6.36 14.74
N SER A 527 -22.29 5.34 15.21
CA SER A 527 -22.78 3.94 15.32
C SER A 527 -23.43 3.37 14.05
N ARG A 528 -23.28 3.98 12.88
CA ARG A 528 -23.84 3.48 11.62
C ARG A 528 -23.09 2.22 11.20
N GLY A 529 -23.79 1.09 11.08
CA GLY A 529 -23.21 -0.19 10.63
C GLY A 529 -22.42 -0.96 11.71
N ALA A 530 -22.44 -0.57 12.98
CA ALA A 530 -21.95 -1.38 14.08
C ALA A 530 -23.08 -2.30 14.56
N PHE A 531 -23.00 -3.60 14.24
CA PHE A 531 -23.90 -4.66 14.73
C PHE A 531 -23.05 -5.80 15.28
#